data_ad3e2e6bd3b4bcc05edbc4784e29e87e
#
_entry.id   ad3e2e6bd3b4bcc05edbc4784e29e87e
#
_cell.length_a   1.000
_cell.length_b   1.000
_cell.length_c   1.000
_cell.angle_alpha   90.00
_cell.angle_beta   90.00
_cell.angle_gamma   90.00
#
_symmetry.space_group_name_H-M   'P 1'
#
loop_
_entity.id
_entity.type
_entity.pdbx_description
1 polymer ?
#
loop_
_entity_poly.entity_id
_entity_poly.type
_entity_poly.pdbx_seq_one_letter_code
_entity_poly.pdbx_strand_id
1 'polypeptide(L)'
;MVGEFSTFCEVMIMYQNCLKRLLAIVLSLLGILCLGWLLLLLSIAIKLDSPGPVLFKQKRVGRGKSHFYILKFRTMRTDTPKDMPTHLLANPGQYITRVGKFLRKTSLDELPQLFNILLGHMSIVGPRPALWNQFDLIAERDKYGANDVRPGLTGWAQINGRDELQIDVKARLDGEYVQNLSFAFDVRCFLGTIKAVLSGDGVVEGGTGAIRK
;
A
#
# COMPACT_ATOMS: atom_id res chain seq x y z
N MET A 1 -16.44 -13.53 32.80
CA MET A 1 -15.65 -14.02 31.62
C MET A 1 -16.42 -14.04 30.29
N VAL A 2 -17.65 -14.58 30.20
CA VAL A 2 -18.39 -14.59 28.91
C VAL A 2 -18.84 -13.20 28.46
N GLY A 3 -19.19 -12.28 29.38
CA GLY A 3 -19.64 -10.93 29.04
C GLY A 3 -18.53 -10.01 28.52
N GLU A 4 -17.30 -10.11 29.02
CA GLU A 4 -16.18 -9.28 28.58
C GLU A 4 -15.67 -9.65 27.19
N PHE A 5 -15.74 -10.94 26.83
CA PHE A 5 -15.39 -11.43 25.49
C PHE A 5 -16.37 -10.93 24.40
N SER A 6 -17.67 -10.86 24.76
CA SER A 6 -18.71 -10.31 23.87
C SER A 6 -18.48 -8.82 23.59
N THR A 7 -18.23 -8.05 24.62
CA THR A 7 -18.01 -6.59 24.52
C THR A 7 -16.74 -6.26 23.71
N PHE A 8 -15.66 -7.02 23.88
CA PHE A 8 -14.42 -6.82 23.13
C PHE A 8 -14.61 -7.11 21.63
N CYS A 9 -15.33 -8.18 21.30
CA CYS A 9 -15.64 -8.53 19.92
C CYS A 9 -16.52 -7.46 19.23
N GLU A 10 -17.51 -6.94 19.94
CA GLU A 10 -18.38 -5.86 19.43
C GLU A 10 -17.62 -4.56 19.20
N VAL A 11 -16.72 -4.17 20.09
CA VAL A 11 -15.86 -2.99 19.91
C VAL A 11 -14.92 -3.15 18.72
N MET A 12 -14.33 -4.33 18.49
CA MET A 12 -13.51 -4.59 17.33
C MET A 12 -14.31 -4.50 16.01
N ILE A 13 -15.50 -5.08 15.99
CA ILE A 13 -16.39 -5.04 14.80
C ILE A 13 -16.81 -3.60 14.51
N MET A 14 -17.18 -2.83 15.55
CA MET A 14 -17.53 -1.42 15.42
C MET A 14 -16.36 -0.58 14.92
N TYR A 15 -15.15 -0.80 15.45
CA TYR A 15 -13.95 -0.12 14.97
C TYR A 15 -13.72 -0.43 13.50
N GLN A 16 -13.68 -1.70 13.11
CA GLN A 16 -13.36 -2.13 11.74
C GLN A 16 -14.37 -1.60 10.71
N ASN A 17 -15.66 -1.62 11.03
CA ASN A 17 -16.71 -1.32 10.07
C ASN A 17 -17.07 0.17 10.00
N CYS A 18 -17.01 0.90 11.13
CA CYS A 18 -17.45 2.28 11.21
C CYS A 18 -16.29 3.26 11.43
N LEU A 19 -15.63 3.20 12.59
CA LEU A 19 -14.66 4.22 12.99
C LEU A 19 -13.43 4.26 12.09
N LYS A 20 -12.86 3.10 11.77
CA LYS A 20 -11.71 3.00 10.85
C LYS A 20 -12.04 3.57 9.47
N ARG A 21 -13.25 3.33 8.96
CA ARG A 21 -13.68 3.88 7.68
C ARG A 21 -13.89 5.38 7.74
N LEU A 22 -14.50 5.90 8.80
CA LEU A 22 -14.69 7.33 9.00
C LEU A 22 -13.34 8.05 9.08
N LEU A 23 -12.41 7.55 9.89
CA LEU A 23 -11.06 8.09 9.99
C LEU A 23 -10.34 8.06 8.64
N ALA A 24 -10.46 6.98 7.87
CA ALA A 24 -9.84 6.88 6.56
C ALA A 24 -10.41 7.94 5.58
N ILE A 25 -11.72 8.21 5.59
CA ILE A 25 -12.34 9.26 4.78
C ILE A 25 -11.83 10.64 5.20
N VAL A 26 -11.91 10.96 6.50
CA VAL A 26 -11.51 12.29 7.01
C VAL A 26 -10.04 12.56 6.71
N LEU A 27 -9.15 11.61 7.05
CA LEU A 27 -7.71 11.79 6.85
C LEU A 27 -7.33 11.82 5.37
N SER A 28 -7.98 11.03 4.50
CA SER A 28 -7.71 11.10 3.06
C SER A 28 -8.20 12.41 2.45
N LEU A 29 -9.37 12.91 2.87
CA LEU A 29 -9.87 14.20 2.42
C LEU A 29 -8.97 15.35 2.86
N LEU A 30 -8.59 15.39 4.13
CA LEU A 30 -7.62 16.36 4.65
C LEU A 30 -6.29 16.28 3.90
N GLY A 31 -5.78 15.06 3.67
CA GLY A 31 -4.56 14.84 2.89
C GLY A 31 -4.67 15.39 1.47
N ILE A 32 -5.79 15.17 0.78
CA ILE A 32 -6.03 15.70 -0.57
C ILE A 32 -6.10 17.23 -0.54
N LEU A 33 -6.79 17.84 0.42
CA LEU A 33 -6.91 19.29 0.53
C LEU A 33 -5.56 19.95 0.86
N CYS A 34 -4.82 19.40 1.82
CA CYS A 34 -3.52 19.95 2.23
C CYS A 34 -2.43 19.76 1.16
N LEU A 35 -2.43 18.61 0.46
CA LEU A 35 -1.41 18.25 -0.52
C LEU A 35 -1.83 18.46 -1.97
N GLY A 36 -3.01 19.04 -2.22
CA GLY A 36 -3.55 19.24 -3.57
C GLY A 36 -2.62 20.07 -4.47
N TRP A 37 -2.00 21.11 -3.94
CA TRP A 37 -1.00 21.92 -4.64
C TRP A 37 0.24 21.08 -5.01
N LEU A 38 0.69 20.20 -4.11
CA LEU A 38 1.83 19.31 -4.36
C LEU A 38 1.47 18.27 -5.44
N LEU A 39 0.27 17.69 -5.38
CA LEU A 39 -0.22 16.78 -6.42
C LEU A 39 -0.20 17.42 -7.81
N LEU A 40 -0.58 18.71 -7.90
CA LEU A 40 -0.54 19.47 -9.15
C LEU A 40 0.90 19.69 -9.63
N LEU A 41 1.80 20.16 -8.75
CA LEU A 41 3.21 20.36 -9.10
C LEU A 41 3.89 19.07 -9.57
N LEU A 42 3.67 17.96 -8.87
CA LEU A 42 4.20 16.65 -9.27
C LEU A 42 3.62 16.20 -10.60
N SER A 43 2.34 16.47 -10.87
CA SER A 43 1.71 16.16 -12.15
C SER A 43 2.36 16.91 -13.32
N ILE A 44 2.67 18.20 -13.14
CA ILE A 44 3.38 19.00 -14.12
C ILE A 44 4.80 18.46 -14.33
N ALA A 45 5.55 18.19 -13.25
CA ALA A 45 6.90 17.65 -13.32
C ALA A 45 6.95 16.31 -14.09
N ILE A 46 6.00 15.40 -13.85
CA ILE A 46 5.90 14.12 -14.57
C ILE A 46 5.63 14.33 -16.06
N LYS A 47 4.79 15.30 -16.42
CA LYS A 47 4.48 15.62 -17.81
C LYS A 47 5.67 16.20 -18.58
N LEU A 48 6.48 17.01 -17.90
CA LEU A 48 7.69 17.62 -18.48
C LEU A 48 8.83 16.60 -18.59
N ASP A 49 8.91 15.61 -17.68
CA ASP A 49 9.99 14.62 -17.66
C ASP A 49 9.82 13.53 -18.75
N SER A 50 8.58 13.13 -19.06
CA SER A 50 8.34 12.08 -20.06
C SER A 50 6.93 12.12 -20.65
N PRO A 51 6.75 11.74 -21.94
CA PRO A 51 5.45 11.71 -22.59
C PRO A 51 4.53 10.65 -21.99
N GLY A 52 3.21 10.90 -21.96
CA GLY A 52 2.19 9.96 -21.51
C GLY A 52 1.33 10.43 -20.32
N PRO A 53 0.50 9.56 -19.71
CA PRO A 53 -0.40 9.93 -18.62
C PRO A 53 0.38 10.23 -17.32
N VAL A 54 -0.17 11.11 -16.49
CA VAL A 54 0.41 11.44 -15.16
C VAL A 54 0.23 10.27 -14.18
N LEU A 55 -0.95 9.64 -14.22
CA LEU A 55 -1.29 8.54 -13.33
C LEU A 55 -1.02 7.19 -14.00
N PHE A 56 -0.42 6.31 -13.23
CA PHE A 56 -0.32 4.89 -13.49
C PHE A 56 -1.46 4.17 -12.77
N LYS A 57 -2.15 3.27 -13.48
CA LYS A 57 -3.23 2.44 -12.96
C LYS A 57 -2.86 0.98 -13.09
N GLN A 58 -3.02 0.21 -12.02
CA GLN A 58 -2.71 -1.21 -12.00
C GLN A 58 -3.80 -1.98 -11.25
N LYS A 59 -4.23 -3.11 -11.80
CA LYS A 59 -5.26 -3.96 -11.20
C LYS A 59 -4.72 -4.65 -9.96
N ARG A 60 -5.43 -4.53 -8.85
CA ARG A 60 -5.07 -5.06 -7.55
C ARG A 60 -6.23 -5.79 -6.88
N VAL A 61 -5.88 -6.65 -5.92
CA VAL A 61 -6.85 -7.35 -5.09
C VAL A 61 -7.28 -6.45 -3.93
N GLY A 62 -8.59 -6.29 -3.79
CA GLY A 62 -9.27 -5.57 -2.71
C GLY A 62 -9.88 -6.51 -1.68
N ARG A 63 -10.76 -5.95 -0.82
CA ARG A 63 -11.48 -6.71 0.21
C ARG A 63 -12.32 -7.82 -0.41
N GLY A 64 -12.30 -9.02 0.21
CA GLY A 64 -13.04 -10.20 -0.27
C GLY A 64 -12.60 -10.64 -1.67
N LYS A 65 -11.33 -10.43 -2.01
CA LYS A 65 -10.75 -10.74 -3.34
C LYS A 65 -11.41 -9.98 -4.51
N SER A 66 -12.14 -8.89 -4.24
CA SER A 66 -12.61 -7.97 -5.28
C SER A 66 -11.42 -7.34 -6.02
N HIS A 67 -11.67 -6.77 -7.18
CA HIS A 67 -10.63 -6.09 -7.94
C HIS A 67 -10.87 -4.59 -8.01
N PHE A 68 -9.79 -3.81 -7.91
CA PHE A 68 -9.81 -2.37 -8.12
C PHE A 68 -8.54 -1.90 -8.84
N TYR A 69 -8.52 -0.66 -9.32
CA TYR A 69 -7.33 -0.05 -9.88
C TYR A 69 -6.69 0.87 -8.85
N ILE A 70 -5.46 0.51 -8.42
CA ILE A 70 -4.65 1.39 -7.59
C ILE A 70 -4.17 2.57 -8.43
N LEU A 71 -4.18 3.75 -7.84
CA LEU A 71 -3.71 5.00 -8.45
C LEU A 71 -2.34 5.35 -7.89
N LYS A 72 -1.37 5.55 -8.78
CA LYS A 72 -0.04 6.06 -8.45
C LYS A 72 0.38 7.12 -9.44
N PHE A 73 1.31 7.97 -9.08
CA PHE A 73 2.03 8.74 -10.08
C PHE A 73 2.89 7.82 -10.94
N ARG A 74 2.97 8.14 -12.23
CA ARG A 74 3.83 7.42 -13.14
C ARG A 74 5.30 7.73 -12.84
N THR A 75 6.06 6.69 -12.53
CA THR A 75 7.50 6.75 -12.24
C THR A 75 8.34 6.06 -13.29
N MET A 76 7.70 5.41 -14.26
CA MET A 76 8.35 4.65 -15.32
C MET A 76 7.80 5.07 -16.70
N ARG A 77 8.57 4.80 -17.73
CA ARG A 77 8.19 5.04 -19.12
C ARG A 77 6.96 4.21 -19.49
N THR A 78 6.24 4.66 -20.52
CA THR A 78 4.98 4.02 -20.96
C THR A 78 5.17 2.67 -21.66
N ASP A 79 6.37 2.38 -22.13
CA ASP A 79 6.78 1.11 -22.74
C ASP A 79 7.14 0.02 -21.71
N THR A 80 7.05 0.32 -20.42
CA THR A 80 7.31 -0.65 -19.34
C THR A 80 6.19 -1.68 -19.22
N PRO A 81 6.49 -3.00 -19.06
CA PRO A 81 5.50 -4.02 -18.77
C PRO A 81 4.66 -3.70 -17.52
N LYS A 82 3.31 -3.74 -17.62
CA LYS A 82 2.41 -3.26 -16.56
C LYS A 82 1.99 -4.32 -15.54
N ASP A 83 1.93 -5.59 -15.96
CA ASP A 83 1.37 -6.68 -15.17
C ASP A 83 2.45 -7.53 -14.45
N MET A 84 3.62 -6.93 -14.25
CA MET A 84 4.76 -7.55 -13.58
C MET A 84 5.23 -6.68 -12.41
N PRO A 85 5.57 -7.26 -11.25
CA PRO A 85 6.23 -6.53 -10.18
C PRO A 85 7.57 -5.95 -10.66
N THR A 86 7.92 -4.74 -10.23
CA THR A 86 9.14 -4.04 -10.68
C THR A 86 10.43 -4.84 -10.40
N HIS A 87 10.47 -5.59 -9.29
CA HIS A 87 11.66 -6.39 -8.91
C HIS A 87 11.87 -7.62 -9.82
N LEU A 88 10.87 -8.01 -10.61
CA LEU A 88 10.96 -9.09 -11.60
C LEU A 88 11.33 -8.59 -13.01
N LEU A 89 11.42 -7.28 -13.20
CA LEU A 89 11.85 -6.72 -14.49
C LEU A 89 13.36 -6.89 -14.67
N ALA A 90 13.77 -7.31 -15.87
CA ALA A 90 15.16 -7.23 -16.25
C ALA A 90 15.58 -5.75 -16.41
N ASN A 91 16.58 -5.30 -15.64
CA ASN A 91 17.09 -3.93 -15.63
C ASN A 91 16.00 -2.85 -15.43
N PRO A 92 15.25 -2.86 -14.30
CA PRO A 92 14.17 -1.92 -14.07
C PRO A 92 14.62 -0.45 -14.10
N GLY A 93 15.88 -0.16 -13.77
CA GLY A 93 16.46 1.19 -13.77
C GLY A 93 16.37 1.91 -15.12
N GLN A 94 16.39 1.20 -16.26
CA GLN A 94 16.29 1.79 -17.60
C GLN A 94 14.89 2.35 -17.92
N TYR A 95 13.86 1.87 -17.20
CA TYR A 95 12.49 2.32 -17.39
C TYR A 95 12.11 3.46 -16.44
N ILE A 96 12.86 3.65 -15.33
CA ILE A 96 12.55 4.66 -14.32
C ILE A 96 12.96 6.04 -14.84
N THR A 97 12.00 7.00 -14.84
CA THR A 97 12.26 8.38 -15.25
C THR A 97 13.02 9.15 -14.17
N ARG A 98 13.59 10.33 -14.50
CA ARG A 98 14.33 11.15 -13.52
C ARG A 98 13.45 11.58 -12.35
N VAL A 99 12.28 12.15 -12.66
CA VAL A 99 11.27 12.51 -11.66
C VAL A 99 10.77 11.25 -10.94
N GLY A 100 10.58 10.15 -11.68
CA GLY A 100 10.16 8.87 -11.13
C GLY A 100 11.11 8.31 -10.07
N LYS A 101 12.42 8.48 -10.22
CA LYS A 101 13.42 8.10 -9.22
C LYS A 101 13.24 8.86 -7.91
N PHE A 102 13.06 10.17 -7.99
CA PHE A 102 12.78 11.01 -6.83
C PHE A 102 11.47 10.59 -6.14
N LEU A 103 10.38 10.42 -6.91
CA LEU A 103 9.07 10.04 -6.38
C LEU A 103 9.12 8.70 -5.61
N ARG A 104 9.81 7.70 -6.17
CA ARG A 104 9.98 6.39 -5.52
C ARG A 104 10.77 6.48 -4.22
N LYS A 105 11.90 7.21 -4.25
CA LYS A 105 12.74 7.41 -3.05
C LYS A 105 11.97 8.08 -1.91
N THR A 106 11.07 8.99 -2.23
CA THR A 106 10.26 9.74 -1.24
C THR A 106 8.89 9.13 -0.98
N SER A 107 8.52 8.03 -1.68
CA SER A 107 7.18 7.43 -1.67
C SER A 107 6.04 8.40 -2.08
N LEU A 108 6.37 9.54 -2.69
CA LEU A 108 5.38 10.52 -3.17
C LEU A 108 4.57 9.99 -4.37
N ASP A 109 5.07 8.95 -5.05
CA ASP A 109 4.33 8.28 -6.11
C ASP A 109 3.02 7.63 -5.61
N GLU A 110 2.92 7.34 -4.33
CA GLU A 110 1.76 6.71 -3.72
C GLU A 110 0.67 7.70 -3.27
N LEU A 111 0.92 9.02 -3.27
CA LEU A 111 -0.05 10.04 -2.85
C LEU A 111 -1.42 9.93 -3.57
N PRO A 112 -1.52 9.61 -4.88
CA PRO A 112 -2.82 9.43 -5.52
C PRO A 112 -3.68 8.31 -4.93
N GLN A 113 -3.11 7.40 -4.12
CA GLN A 113 -3.90 6.37 -3.43
C GLN A 113 -4.84 6.95 -2.38
N LEU A 114 -4.66 8.21 -1.96
CA LEU A 114 -5.64 8.93 -1.14
C LEU A 114 -7.03 8.94 -1.79
N PHE A 115 -7.11 9.02 -3.12
CA PHE A 115 -8.38 8.88 -3.85
C PHE A 115 -8.94 7.45 -3.77
N ASN A 116 -8.09 6.40 -3.80
CA ASN A 116 -8.55 5.03 -3.58
C ASN A 116 -9.11 4.83 -2.17
N ILE A 117 -8.50 5.48 -1.16
CA ILE A 117 -8.99 5.44 0.22
C ILE A 117 -10.33 6.17 0.32
N LEU A 118 -10.44 7.37 -0.24
CA LEU A 118 -11.67 8.16 -0.23
C LEU A 118 -12.83 7.41 -0.92
N LEU A 119 -12.57 6.73 -2.03
CA LEU A 119 -13.55 5.91 -2.75
C LEU A 119 -13.91 4.59 -2.07
N GLY A 120 -13.17 4.16 -1.03
CA GLY A 120 -13.45 2.95 -0.26
C GLY A 120 -12.77 1.68 -0.75
N HIS A 121 -11.96 1.75 -1.77
CA HIS A 121 -11.18 0.63 -2.27
C HIS A 121 -10.07 0.21 -1.29
N MET A 122 -9.54 1.18 -0.55
CA MET A 122 -8.45 1.03 0.40
C MET A 122 -8.77 1.65 1.76
N SER A 123 -7.92 1.36 2.74
CA SER A 123 -7.80 2.03 4.03
C SER A 123 -6.41 2.68 4.14
N ILE A 124 -6.18 3.48 5.18
CA ILE A 124 -4.83 4.00 5.47
C ILE A 124 -3.94 2.85 5.91
N VAL A 125 -4.40 2.03 6.84
CA VAL A 125 -3.65 0.88 7.37
C VAL A 125 -4.35 -0.42 6.99
N GLY A 126 -3.58 -1.40 6.52
CA GLY A 126 -4.05 -2.72 6.13
C GLY A 126 -3.00 -3.50 5.33
N PRO A 127 -3.25 -4.76 4.98
CA PRO A 127 -2.39 -5.51 4.07
C PRO A 127 -2.16 -4.78 2.74
N ARG A 128 -0.92 -4.74 2.25
CA ARG A 128 -0.63 -4.10 0.95
C ARG A 128 -1.39 -4.82 -0.18
N PRO A 129 -2.09 -4.10 -1.08
CA PRO A 129 -2.88 -4.74 -2.11
C PRO A 129 -2.00 -5.58 -3.06
N ALA A 130 -2.26 -6.89 -3.13
CA ALA A 130 -1.58 -7.81 -4.03
C ALA A 130 -1.90 -7.48 -5.50
N LEU A 131 -0.99 -7.80 -6.43
CA LEU A 131 -1.35 -7.84 -7.84
C LEU A 131 -2.43 -8.89 -8.06
N TRP A 132 -3.30 -8.65 -9.02
CA TRP A 132 -4.41 -9.53 -9.36
C TRP A 132 -3.97 -10.96 -9.74
N ASN A 133 -2.74 -11.11 -10.22
CA ASN A 133 -2.11 -12.38 -10.66
C ASN A 133 -1.07 -12.93 -9.68
N GLN A 134 -0.97 -12.40 -8.46
CA GLN A 134 -0.15 -12.96 -7.37
C GLN A 134 -0.92 -14.04 -6.61
N PHE A 135 -1.26 -15.14 -7.31
CA PHE A 135 -2.11 -16.20 -6.76
C PHE A 135 -1.52 -16.85 -5.50
N ASP A 136 -0.20 -17.02 -5.44
CA ASP A 136 0.48 -17.62 -4.28
C ASP A 136 0.30 -16.77 -3.02
N LEU A 137 0.50 -15.44 -3.12
CA LEU A 137 0.29 -14.54 -1.99
C LEU A 137 -1.19 -14.47 -1.58
N ILE A 138 -2.11 -14.48 -2.56
CA ILE A 138 -3.55 -14.44 -2.30
C ILE A 138 -3.98 -15.72 -1.56
N ALA A 139 -3.54 -16.89 -2.02
CA ALA A 139 -3.85 -18.18 -1.39
C ALA A 139 -3.24 -18.28 0.02
N GLU A 140 -2.01 -17.80 0.21
CA GLU A 140 -1.37 -17.81 1.53
C GLU A 140 -2.09 -16.90 2.53
N ARG A 141 -2.57 -15.72 2.10
CA ARG A 141 -3.37 -14.79 2.91
C ARG A 141 -4.75 -15.33 3.30
N ASP A 142 -5.35 -16.22 2.50
CA ASP A 142 -6.63 -16.85 2.83
C ASP A 142 -6.53 -17.64 4.15
N LYS A 143 -5.38 -18.25 4.45
CA LYS A 143 -5.15 -18.99 5.70
C LYS A 143 -5.29 -18.13 6.95
N TYR A 144 -5.13 -16.83 6.81
CA TYR A 144 -5.10 -15.86 7.90
C TYR A 144 -6.25 -14.84 7.85
N GLY A 145 -7.18 -14.96 6.90
CA GLY A 145 -8.26 -13.98 6.69
C GLY A 145 -7.78 -12.59 6.23
N ALA A 146 -6.54 -12.48 5.73
CA ALA A 146 -5.97 -11.20 5.36
C ALA A 146 -6.56 -10.61 4.07
N ASN A 147 -7.28 -11.41 3.29
CA ASN A 147 -8.03 -10.94 2.12
C ASN A 147 -9.42 -10.36 2.48
N ASP A 148 -9.92 -10.57 3.70
CA ASP A 148 -11.27 -10.16 4.11
C ASP A 148 -11.32 -8.71 4.64
N VAL A 149 -10.18 -8.09 4.83
CA VAL A 149 -10.06 -6.68 5.22
C VAL A 149 -9.70 -5.79 4.03
N ARG A 150 -9.99 -4.47 4.14
CA ARG A 150 -9.55 -3.53 3.11
C ARG A 150 -8.03 -3.45 3.07
N PRO A 151 -7.42 -3.50 1.88
CA PRO A 151 -5.98 -3.28 1.75
C PRO A 151 -5.61 -1.85 2.18
N GLY A 152 -4.37 -1.68 2.67
CA GLY A 152 -3.86 -0.43 3.19
C GLY A 152 -2.85 0.26 2.28
N LEU A 153 -2.72 1.58 2.46
CA LEU A 153 -1.59 2.36 1.96
C LEU A 153 -0.31 1.93 2.68
N THR A 154 -0.42 1.69 3.98
CA THR A 154 0.60 1.08 4.82
C THR A 154 0.04 -0.09 5.62
N GLY A 155 0.90 -0.87 6.31
CA GLY A 155 0.48 -1.99 7.13
C GLY A 155 1.63 -2.69 7.85
N TRP A 156 1.30 -3.69 8.64
CA TRP A 156 2.24 -4.38 9.51
C TRP A 156 3.39 -5.03 8.74
N ALA A 157 3.11 -5.77 7.67
CA ALA A 157 4.14 -6.36 6.82
C ALA A 157 5.04 -5.29 6.16
N GLN A 158 4.48 -4.11 5.81
CA GLN A 158 5.25 -3.05 5.17
C GLN A 158 6.29 -2.41 6.10
N ILE A 159 6.00 -2.28 7.40
CA ILE A 159 6.96 -1.72 8.37
C ILE A 159 7.96 -2.76 8.90
N ASN A 160 7.76 -4.05 8.60
CA ASN A 160 8.60 -5.16 9.05
C ASN A 160 9.39 -5.84 7.90
N GLY A 161 9.61 -5.16 6.77
CA GLY A 161 10.48 -5.65 5.70
C GLY A 161 9.95 -5.47 4.27
N ARG A 162 8.72 -4.97 4.08
CA ARG A 162 8.14 -4.58 2.76
C ARG A 162 8.25 -5.66 1.68
N ASP A 163 8.97 -5.34 0.59
CA ASP A 163 9.08 -6.17 -0.62
C ASP A 163 10.15 -7.27 -0.48
N GLU A 164 11.02 -7.21 0.54
CA GLU A 164 12.05 -8.21 0.82
C GLU A 164 11.51 -9.46 1.53
N LEU A 165 10.29 -9.38 2.08
CA LEU A 165 9.66 -10.49 2.79
C LEU A 165 9.26 -11.61 1.82
N GLN A 166 9.53 -12.85 2.22
CA GLN A 166 8.99 -14.04 1.57
C GLN A 166 7.45 -14.06 1.69
N ILE A 167 6.78 -14.77 0.79
CA ILE A 167 5.30 -14.76 0.68
C ILE A 167 4.63 -15.25 1.96
N ASP A 168 5.13 -16.33 2.56
CA ASP A 168 4.63 -16.92 3.80
C ASP A 168 4.79 -15.96 4.99
N VAL A 169 5.96 -15.34 5.13
CA VAL A 169 6.23 -14.34 6.18
C VAL A 169 5.34 -13.12 6.02
N LYS A 170 5.18 -12.64 4.77
CA LYS A 170 4.31 -11.50 4.45
C LYS A 170 2.85 -11.81 4.80
N ALA A 171 2.34 -12.97 4.40
CA ALA A 171 0.98 -13.39 4.69
C ALA A 171 0.73 -13.59 6.19
N ARG A 172 1.71 -14.13 6.93
CA ARG A 172 1.65 -14.27 8.39
C ARG A 172 1.57 -12.89 9.07
N LEU A 173 2.42 -11.95 8.70
CA LEU A 173 2.38 -10.58 9.26
C LEU A 173 1.07 -9.88 8.92
N ASP A 174 0.53 -10.07 7.72
CA ASP A 174 -0.79 -9.57 7.36
C ASP A 174 -1.90 -10.23 8.22
N GLY A 175 -1.75 -11.52 8.56
CA GLY A 175 -2.62 -12.24 9.50
C GLY A 175 -2.51 -11.72 10.93
N GLU A 176 -1.29 -11.48 11.43
CA GLU A 176 -1.06 -10.83 12.74
C GLU A 176 -1.77 -9.48 12.82
N TYR A 177 -1.72 -8.69 11.74
CA TYR A 177 -2.47 -7.44 11.65
C TYR A 177 -3.97 -7.65 11.79
N VAL A 178 -4.55 -8.62 11.09
CA VAL A 178 -6.00 -8.91 11.16
C VAL A 178 -6.43 -9.34 12.56
N GLN A 179 -5.64 -10.20 13.20
CA GLN A 179 -5.92 -10.70 14.57
C GLN A 179 -5.85 -9.60 15.63
N ASN A 180 -4.95 -8.61 15.45
CA ASN A 180 -4.73 -7.51 16.39
C ASN A 180 -5.36 -6.19 15.93
N LEU A 181 -6.31 -6.23 14.98
CA LEU A 181 -6.90 -5.07 14.36
C LEU A 181 -7.59 -4.19 15.40
N SER A 182 -6.98 -3.05 15.70
CA SER A 182 -7.44 -2.06 16.67
C SER A 182 -6.92 -0.67 16.31
N PHE A 183 -7.51 0.36 16.88
CA PHE A 183 -7.03 1.74 16.69
C PHE A 183 -5.57 1.90 17.12
N ALA A 184 -5.18 1.35 18.26
CA ALA A 184 -3.81 1.41 18.76
C ALA A 184 -2.82 0.71 17.80
N PHE A 185 -3.21 -0.43 17.24
CA PHE A 185 -2.36 -1.14 16.28
C PHE A 185 -2.25 -0.40 14.93
N ASP A 186 -3.33 0.24 14.47
CA ASP A 186 -3.29 1.13 13.31
C ASP A 186 -2.35 2.33 13.53
N VAL A 187 -2.41 2.96 14.70
CA VAL A 187 -1.48 4.04 15.08
C VAL A 187 -0.03 3.54 15.09
N ARG A 188 0.23 2.35 15.64
CA ARG A 188 1.57 1.73 15.63
C ARG A 188 2.09 1.52 14.20
N CYS A 189 1.27 0.99 13.30
CA CYS A 189 1.62 0.82 11.89
C CYS A 189 1.89 2.17 11.22
N PHE A 190 1.07 3.18 11.48
CA PHE A 190 1.24 4.52 10.91
C PHE A 190 2.55 5.18 11.35
N LEU A 191 2.83 5.18 12.66
CA LEU A 191 4.09 5.72 13.21
C LEU A 191 5.31 4.94 12.72
N GLY A 192 5.22 3.61 12.62
CA GLY A 192 6.24 2.76 12.05
C GLY A 192 6.54 3.11 10.58
N THR A 193 5.52 3.49 9.83
CA THR A 193 5.68 3.94 8.44
C THR A 193 6.45 5.25 8.35
N ILE A 194 6.14 6.22 9.20
CA ILE A 194 6.88 7.49 9.25
C ILE A 194 8.36 7.22 9.51
N LYS A 195 8.67 6.35 10.48
CA LYS A 195 10.04 5.94 10.76
C LYS A 195 10.70 5.29 9.54
N ALA A 196 10.04 4.32 8.90
CA ALA A 196 10.58 3.60 7.74
C ALA A 196 10.82 4.50 6.52
N VAL A 197 9.94 5.49 6.30
CA VAL A 197 10.12 6.49 5.22
C VAL A 197 11.28 7.44 5.52
N LEU A 198 11.44 7.88 6.75
CA LEU A 198 12.53 8.78 7.17
C LEU A 198 13.90 8.07 7.18
N SER A 199 13.96 6.79 7.56
CA SER A 199 15.20 6.01 7.54
C SER A 199 15.58 5.54 6.13
N GLY A 200 14.66 5.58 5.17
CA GLY A 200 14.88 5.06 3.81
C GLY A 200 14.94 3.53 3.72
N ASP A 201 14.54 2.83 4.79
CA ASP A 201 14.58 1.38 4.86
C ASP A 201 13.55 0.73 3.92
N GLY A 202 13.99 -0.33 3.22
CA GLY A 202 13.10 -1.21 2.44
C GLY A 202 12.64 -0.65 1.10
N VAL A 203 13.23 0.44 0.59
CA VAL A 203 13.05 0.87 -0.80
C VAL A 203 14.11 0.17 -1.66
N VAL A 204 13.81 -1.03 -2.16
CA VAL A 204 14.69 -1.70 -3.13
C VAL A 204 14.45 -1.09 -4.51
N GLU A 205 15.28 -0.13 -4.90
CA GLU A 205 15.33 0.35 -6.27
C GLU A 205 15.94 -0.75 -7.15
N GLY A 206 15.07 -1.57 -7.76
CA GLY A 206 15.46 -2.36 -8.94
C GLY A 206 16.60 -3.35 -8.76
N GLY A 207 16.85 -3.84 -7.58
CA GLY A 207 17.81 -4.92 -7.33
C GLY A 207 17.09 -6.26 -7.29
N THR A 208 17.49 -7.20 -8.12
CA THR A 208 17.29 -8.62 -7.86
C THR A 208 17.78 -8.88 -6.44
N GLY A 209 16.89 -9.33 -5.55
CA GLY A 209 17.22 -9.62 -4.16
C GLY A 209 18.38 -10.60 -4.00
N ALA A 210 19.58 -10.08 -4.06
CA ALA A 210 20.74 -10.77 -3.51
C ALA A 210 20.63 -10.59 -1.99
N ILE A 211 20.12 -11.64 -1.35
CA ILE A 211 20.19 -11.81 0.09
C ILE A 211 21.63 -11.56 0.50
N ARG A 212 21.93 -10.40 1.10
CA ARG A 212 23.16 -10.26 1.90
C ARG A 212 22.98 -11.15 3.12
N LYS A 213 23.71 -12.28 3.10
CA LYS A 213 23.94 -13.12 4.28
C LYS A 213 24.62 -12.34 5.38
#